data_dc37f75434861af2960d7dffba647a11
#
_entry.id   dc37f75434861af2960d7dffba647a11
#
_cell.length_a   1.000
_cell.length_b   1.000
_cell.length_c   1.000
_cell.angle_alpha   90.00
_cell.angle_beta   90.00
_cell.angle_gamma   90.00
#
_symmetry.space_group_name_H-M   'P 1'
#
loop_
_entity.id
_entity.type
_entity.pdbx_description
1 polymer ?
#
loop_
_entity_poly.entity_id
_entity_poly.type
_entity_poly.pdbx_seq_one_letter_code
_entity_poly.pdbx_strand_id
1 'polypeptide(L)'
;MKNISFLNKAFTLLFILIAFSSCEEVIDLPLKGAESPALIVEAEVVDVKGYSFVRLGETLDYYDPKEEPKVSGAIVSVTDQDGNKMDFLENNEEAGLYLPQDPEYKGVVGNTYNLLIEYKGNTFTSESKIYRVTGIDSLQIRFVPESRFQDEGYYLYFYAKEPQDTQDYYFWRNYRNDTLNYEDAGDLIFASDQGIGENIDGLQFPFIYEAGDTVRLEQYSITKETYDYYNDLTTVVFNDGGLFSPPPVNPRTNIKGENVLGVFMTSSMISEIIYVPKE
;
A
#
# COMPACT_ATOMS: atom_id res chain seq x y z
N MET A 1 51.19 -11.56 -51.96
CA MET A 1 50.50 -10.64 -50.99
C MET A 1 48.98 -10.46 -51.20
N LYS A 2 48.39 -10.82 -52.34
CA LYS A 2 46.91 -10.71 -52.58
C LYS A 2 46.05 -11.74 -51.81
N ASN A 3 46.57 -12.94 -51.55
CA ASN A 3 45.81 -14.02 -50.91
C ASN A 3 45.56 -13.81 -49.38
N ILE A 4 46.45 -13.12 -48.67
CA ILE A 4 46.30 -12.85 -47.24
C ILE A 4 45.18 -11.83 -46.98
N SER A 5 45.03 -10.83 -47.86
CA SER A 5 43.95 -9.84 -47.74
C SER A 5 42.56 -10.45 -47.99
N PHE A 6 42.45 -11.42 -48.87
CA PHE A 6 41.19 -12.14 -49.12
C PHE A 6 40.79 -13.04 -47.94
N LEU A 7 41.76 -13.74 -47.37
CA LEU A 7 41.53 -14.62 -46.22
C LEU A 7 41.06 -13.83 -44.99
N ASN A 8 41.66 -12.65 -44.73
CA ASN A 8 41.24 -11.78 -43.62
C ASN A 8 39.83 -11.21 -43.82
N LYS A 9 39.47 -10.83 -45.05
CA LYS A 9 38.09 -10.38 -45.33
C LYS A 9 37.06 -11.48 -45.20
N ALA A 10 37.38 -12.70 -45.63
CA ALA A 10 36.53 -13.87 -45.47
C ALA A 10 36.32 -14.23 -43.97
N PHE A 11 37.37 -14.13 -43.17
CA PHE A 11 37.31 -14.40 -41.73
C PHE A 11 36.50 -13.34 -40.99
N THR A 12 36.65 -12.05 -41.34
CA THR A 12 35.86 -10.95 -40.79
C THR A 12 34.38 -11.11 -41.14
N LEU A 13 34.06 -11.49 -42.38
CA LEU A 13 32.67 -11.71 -42.81
C LEU A 13 32.03 -12.90 -42.09
N LEU A 14 32.79 -13.99 -41.87
CA LEU A 14 32.33 -15.15 -41.12
C LEU A 14 32.09 -14.80 -39.65
N PHE A 15 32.94 -13.99 -39.04
CA PHE A 15 32.78 -13.54 -37.65
C PHE A 15 31.53 -12.63 -37.46
N ILE A 16 31.26 -11.75 -38.43
CA ILE A 16 30.07 -10.92 -38.44
C ILE A 16 28.82 -11.79 -38.58
N LEU A 17 28.81 -12.80 -39.44
CA LEU A 17 27.67 -13.71 -39.61
C LEU A 17 27.34 -14.53 -38.35
N ILE A 18 28.35 -14.91 -37.55
CA ILE A 18 28.15 -15.63 -36.29
C ILE A 18 27.62 -14.67 -35.19
N ALA A 19 28.00 -13.39 -35.21
CA ALA A 19 27.58 -12.42 -34.23
C ALA A 19 26.04 -12.05 -34.35
N PHE A 20 25.42 -12.32 -35.49
CA PHE A 20 23.98 -12.08 -35.71
C PHE A 20 23.14 -13.35 -35.55
N SER A 21 23.67 -14.49 -35.21
CA SER A 21 22.88 -15.69 -34.90
C SER A 21 22.52 -15.78 -33.41
N SER A 22 22.07 -14.66 -32.80
CA SER A 22 21.40 -14.71 -31.51
C SER A 22 19.98 -15.23 -31.77
N CYS A 23 19.76 -16.52 -31.58
CA CYS A 23 18.41 -17.05 -31.43
C CYS A 23 17.88 -16.55 -30.08
N GLU A 24 16.92 -15.64 -30.05
CA GLU A 24 16.01 -15.49 -28.94
C GLU A 24 15.10 -16.72 -28.92
N GLU A 25 15.35 -17.62 -28.02
CA GLU A 25 14.40 -18.67 -27.69
C GLU A 25 13.33 -18.00 -26.82
N VAL A 26 12.15 -17.76 -27.38
CA VAL A 26 10.98 -17.37 -26.60
C VAL A 26 10.62 -18.57 -25.73
N ILE A 27 11.06 -18.55 -24.48
CA ILE A 27 10.63 -19.53 -23.47
C ILE A 27 9.19 -19.19 -23.15
N ASP A 28 8.26 -19.89 -23.78
CA ASP A 28 6.85 -19.88 -23.37
C ASP A 28 6.75 -20.65 -22.04
N LEU A 29 7.02 -19.93 -20.95
CA LEU A 29 6.76 -20.46 -19.60
C LEU A 29 5.24 -20.52 -19.46
N PRO A 30 4.63 -21.73 -19.38
CA PRO A 30 3.24 -21.82 -18.98
C PRO A 30 3.17 -21.30 -17.55
N LEU A 31 2.82 -20.02 -17.40
CA LEU A 31 2.45 -19.48 -16.08
C LEU A 31 1.22 -20.31 -15.70
N LYS A 32 1.42 -21.31 -14.83
CA LYS A 32 0.30 -21.98 -14.19
C LYS A 32 -0.40 -20.89 -13.39
N GLY A 33 -1.57 -20.46 -13.86
CA GLY A 33 -2.49 -19.68 -13.05
C GLY A 33 -2.65 -20.38 -11.70
N ALA A 34 -2.84 -19.63 -10.64
CA ALA A 34 -3.16 -20.23 -9.35
C ALA A 34 -4.30 -21.23 -9.55
N GLU A 35 -4.20 -22.41 -8.96
CA GLU A 35 -5.24 -23.48 -9.13
C GLU A 35 -6.62 -23.00 -8.68
N SER A 36 -6.67 -21.93 -7.86
CA SER A 36 -7.88 -21.17 -7.50
C SER A 36 -7.51 -19.72 -7.20
N PRO A 37 -8.41 -18.74 -7.48
CA PRO A 37 -8.23 -17.36 -7.08
C PRO A 37 -8.00 -17.22 -5.57
N ALA A 38 -7.07 -16.35 -5.14
CA ALA A 38 -6.91 -16.01 -3.76
C ALA A 38 -7.91 -14.94 -3.35
N LEU A 39 -8.41 -15.00 -2.10
CA LEU A 39 -9.19 -13.92 -1.51
C LEU A 39 -8.25 -12.74 -1.20
N ILE A 40 -8.61 -11.56 -1.69
CA ILE A 40 -7.94 -10.30 -1.34
C ILE A 40 -8.76 -9.62 -0.26
N VAL A 41 -8.12 -9.24 0.84
CA VAL A 41 -8.76 -8.60 1.99
C VAL A 41 -8.05 -7.29 2.29
N GLU A 42 -8.79 -6.20 2.23
CA GLU A 42 -8.43 -4.91 2.79
C GLU A 42 -9.43 -4.61 3.91
N ALA A 43 -8.99 -4.66 5.16
CA ALA A 43 -9.86 -4.48 6.30
C ALA A 43 -9.29 -3.46 7.27
N GLU A 44 -10.13 -2.52 7.71
CA GLU A 44 -9.73 -1.46 8.63
C GLU A 44 -10.74 -1.32 9.79
N VAL A 45 -10.20 -1.21 11.02
CA VAL A 45 -10.93 -0.75 12.19
C VAL A 45 -10.21 0.46 12.76
N VAL A 46 -10.89 1.60 12.75
CA VAL A 46 -10.33 2.89 13.15
C VAL A 46 -11.11 3.47 14.33
N ASP A 47 -10.45 4.19 15.23
CA ASP A 47 -11.07 4.83 16.40
C ASP A 47 -11.92 6.07 16.06
N VAL A 48 -12.10 6.34 14.77
CA VAL A 48 -12.94 7.42 14.23
C VAL A 48 -14.11 6.81 13.45
N LYS A 49 -15.33 7.25 13.73
CA LYS A 49 -16.54 6.76 13.04
C LYS A 49 -16.49 7.05 11.54
N GLY A 50 -17.01 6.11 10.75
CA GLY A 50 -17.06 6.22 9.30
C GLY A 50 -15.77 5.83 8.57
N TYR A 51 -14.73 5.43 9.30
CA TYR A 51 -13.44 5.02 8.72
C TYR A 51 -13.21 3.51 8.74
N SER A 52 -14.06 2.75 9.46
CA SER A 52 -13.94 1.28 9.49
C SER A 52 -14.66 0.64 8.33
N PHE A 53 -14.00 -0.28 7.63
CA PHE A 53 -14.58 -1.03 6.51
C PHE A 53 -13.85 -2.37 6.29
N VAL A 54 -14.46 -3.25 5.50
CA VAL A 54 -13.80 -4.43 4.93
C VAL A 54 -14.10 -4.45 3.43
N ARG A 55 -13.07 -4.54 2.61
CA ARG A 55 -13.18 -4.70 1.15
C ARG A 55 -12.64 -6.06 0.76
N LEU A 56 -13.43 -6.78 -0.04
CA LEU A 56 -13.12 -8.13 -0.47
C LEU A 56 -13.09 -8.23 -2.00
N GLY A 57 -12.03 -8.86 -2.53
CA GLY A 57 -11.85 -9.17 -3.94
C GLY A 57 -11.27 -10.56 -4.14
N GLU A 58 -11.13 -10.97 -5.38
CA GLU A 58 -10.43 -12.20 -5.77
C GLU A 58 -9.31 -11.87 -6.76
N THR A 59 -8.17 -12.55 -6.68
CA THR A 59 -7.09 -12.39 -7.67
C THR A 59 -7.54 -12.86 -9.04
N LEU A 60 -6.98 -12.23 -10.07
CA LEU A 60 -7.09 -12.66 -11.47
C LEU A 60 -5.78 -13.26 -11.97
N ASP A 61 -5.85 -14.00 -13.05
CA ASP A 61 -4.65 -14.37 -13.80
C ASP A 61 -3.98 -13.10 -14.36
N TYR A 62 -2.66 -13.06 -14.33
CA TYR A 62 -1.87 -11.90 -14.73
C TYR A 62 -2.21 -11.35 -16.13
N TYR A 63 -2.64 -12.19 -17.06
CA TYR A 63 -3.01 -11.79 -18.42
C TYR A 63 -4.53 -11.59 -18.61
N ASP A 64 -5.36 -11.75 -17.57
CA ASP A 64 -6.79 -11.47 -17.68
C ASP A 64 -6.99 -9.93 -17.69
N PRO A 65 -7.53 -9.34 -18.78
CA PRO A 65 -7.72 -7.90 -18.87
C PRO A 65 -8.91 -7.37 -18.06
N LYS A 66 -9.60 -8.22 -17.31
CA LYS A 66 -10.76 -7.83 -16.52
C LYS A 66 -10.34 -7.07 -15.26
N GLU A 67 -11.27 -6.33 -14.73
CA GLU A 67 -11.13 -5.75 -13.39
C GLU A 67 -11.17 -6.85 -12.31
N GLU A 68 -10.53 -6.58 -11.17
CA GLU A 68 -10.53 -7.45 -10.00
C GLU A 68 -11.98 -7.81 -9.59
N PRO A 69 -12.34 -9.11 -9.54
CA PRO A 69 -13.67 -9.54 -9.13
C PRO A 69 -13.95 -9.13 -7.68
N LYS A 70 -15.04 -8.43 -7.47
CA LYS A 70 -15.51 -8.05 -6.13
C LYS A 70 -16.24 -9.22 -5.49
N VAL A 71 -16.02 -9.45 -4.21
CA VAL A 71 -16.59 -10.58 -3.46
C VAL A 71 -17.83 -10.15 -2.71
N SER A 72 -18.98 -10.67 -3.18
CA SER A 72 -20.28 -10.46 -2.55
C SER A 72 -20.74 -11.68 -1.73
N GLY A 73 -21.59 -11.43 -0.72
CA GLY A 73 -22.25 -12.50 0.06
C GLY A 73 -21.34 -13.18 1.09
N ALA A 74 -20.21 -12.59 1.46
CA ALA A 74 -19.43 -13.05 2.60
C ALA A 74 -20.09 -12.66 3.92
N ILE A 75 -19.87 -13.47 4.96
CA ILE A 75 -20.21 -13.11 6.35
C ILE A 75 -18.97 -12.49 6.96
N VAL A 76 -19.07 -11.22 7.36
CA VAL A 76 -17.95 -10.45 7.89
C VAL A 76 -18.31 -9.91 9.28
N SER A 77 -17.42 -10.10 10.24
CA SER A 77 -17.59 -9.53 11.58
C SER A 77 -16.26 -9.22 12.25
N VAL A 78 -16.30 -8.26 13.16
CA VAL A 78 -15.19 -7.89 14.03
C VAL A 78 -15.64 -8.02 15.48
N THR A 79 -14.83 -8.66 16.32
CA THR A 79 -15.11 -8.83 17.75
C THR A 79 -13.98 -8.19 18.54
N ASP A 80 -14.30 -7.35 19.52
CA ASP A 80 -13.31 -6.77 20.42
C ASP A 80 -12.87 -7.76 21.52
N GLN A 81 -11.88 -7.36 22.31
CA GLN A 81 -11.33 -8.17 23.41
C GLN A 81 -12.35 -8.50 24.50
N ASP A 82 -13.44 -7.74 24.63
CA ASP A 82 -14.49 -7.94 25.63
C ASP A 82 -15.62 -8.83 25.10
N GLY A 83 -15.51 -9.29 23.83
CA GLY A 83 -16.47 -10.16 23.18
C GLY A 83 -17.63 -9.42 22.50
N ASN A 84 -17.59 -8.09 22.40
CA ASN A 84 -18.59 -7.34 21.66
C ASN A 84 -18.37 -7.52 20.15
N LYS A 85 -19.36 -8.11 19.49
CA LYS A 85 -19.32 -8.40 18.07
C LYS A 85 -20.02 -7.28 17.28
N MET A 86 -19.36 -6.81 16.21
CA MET A 86 -19.93 -5.95 15.18
C MET A 86 -19.97 -6.70 13.85
N ASP A 87 -21.15 -6.84 13.28
CA ASP A 87 -21.31 -7.37 11.92
C ASP A 87 -21.07 -6.26 10.90
N PHE A 88 -20.34 -6.60 9.82
CA PHE A 88 -20.09 -5.73 8.68
C PHE A 88 -20.98 -6.21 7.52
N LEU A 89 -21.89 -5.35 7.08
CA LEU A 89 -22.85 -5.67 6.03
C LEU A 89 -22.37 -5.17 4.67
N GLU A 90 -22.60 -5.96 3.63
CA GLU A 90 -22.25 -5.56 2.27
C GLU A 90 -23.03 -4.29 1.86
N ASN A 91 -22.30 -3.34 1.27
CA ASN A 91 -22.86 -2.11 0.74
C ASN A 91 -23.67 -2.42 -0.54
N ASN A 92 -24.88 -1.86 -0.63
CA ASN A 92 -25.74 -2.09 -1.80
C ASN A 92 -25.30 -1.32 -3.05
N GLU A 93 -24.46 -0.29 -2.89
CA GLU A 93 -24.00 0.57 -3.99
C GLU A 93 -22.62 0.16 -4.51
N GLU A 94 -21.80 -0.49 -3.67
CA GLU A 94 -20.45 -0.92 -4.00
C GLU A 94 -20.25 -2.38 -3.60
N ALA A 95 -20.26 -3.28 -4.58
CA ALA A 95 -20.03 -4.71 -4.37
C ALA A 95 -18.63 -4.95 -3.76
N GLY A 96 -18.55 -5.90 -2.82
CA GLY A 96 -17.32 -6.23 -2.12
C GLY A 96 -16.91 -5.26 -1.01
N LEU A 97 -17.63 -4.16 -0.83
CA LEU A 97 -17.45 -3.27 0.31
C LEU A 97 -18.42 -3.66 1.44
N TYR A 98 -17.91 -3.89 2.63
CA TYR A 98 -18.64 -4.21 3.84
C TYR A 98 -18.44 -3.12 4.87
N LEU A 99 -19.52 -2.57 5.39
CA LEU A 99 -19.54 -1.48 6.37
C LEU A 99 -20.12 -1.95 7.70
N PRO A 100 -19.69 -1.38 8.84
CA PRO A 100 -20.28 -1.71 10.14
C PRO A 100 -21.80 -1.52 10.11
N GLN A 101 -22.56 -2.45 10.69
CA GLN A 101 -24.00 -2.36 10.79
C GLN A 101 -24.45 -1.13 11.59
N ASP A 102 -23.68 -0.74 12.61
CA ASP A 102 -23.87 0.51 13.33
C ASP A 102 -22.97 1.59 12.72
N PRO A 103 -23.53 2.65 12.12
CA PRO A 103 -22.76 3.74 11.54
C PRO A 103 -21.96 4.57 12.56
N GLU A 104 -22.28 4.46 13.85
CA GLU A 104 -21.53 5.10 14.94
C GLU A 104 -20.36 4.22 15.43
N TYR A 105 -20.19 3.02 14.85
CA TYR A 105 -19.09 2.12 15.22
C TYR A 105 -17.73 2.78 15.02
N LYS A 106 -16.89 2.59 16.03
CA LYS A 106 -15.47 2.97 16.00
C LYS A 106 -14.66 2.08 16.92
N GLY A 107 -13.41 1.94 16.61
CA GLY A 107 -12.45 1.26 17.48
C GLY A 107 -12.16 2.04 18.76
N VAL A 108 -11.51 1.38 19.69
CA VAL A 108 -11.05 1.94 20.98
C VAL A 108 -9.56 1.72 21.11
N VAL A 109 -8.79 2.78 21.35
CA VAL A 109 -7.34 2.70 21.56
C VAL A 109 -7.02 1.75 22.73
N GLY A 110 -6.07 0.86 22.49
CA GLY A 110 -5.66 -0.16 23.47
C GLY A 110 -6.37 -1.50 23.32
N ASN A 111 -7.53 -1.54 22.63
CA ASN A 111 -8.27 -2.78 22.41
C ASN A 111 -7.68 -3.61 21.28
N THR A 112 -7.83 -4.92 21.40
CA THR A 112 -7.53 -5.91 20.36
C THR A 112 -8.82 -6.31 19.67
N TYR A 113 -8.76 -6.45 18.36
CA TYR A 113 -9.88 -6.79 17.47
C TYR A 113 -9.59 -8.07 16.71
N ASN A 114 -10.60 -8.93 16.62
CA ASN A 114 -10.55 -10.18 15.88
C ASN A 114 -11.51 -10.07 14.68
N LEU A 115 -10.94 -10.11 13.47
CA LEU A 115 -11.67 -10.18 12.21
C LEU A 115 -12.05 -11.64 11.93
N LEU A 116 -13.29 -11.87 11.50
CA LEU A 116 -13.78 -13.13 10.97
C LEU A 116 -14.44 -12.88 9.62
N ILE A 117 -14.02 -13.63 8.60
CA ILE A 117 -14.63 -13.65 7.28
C ILE A 117 -14.97 -15.10 6.94
N GLU A 118 -16.23 -15.37 6.57
CA GLU A 118 -16.66 -16.67 6.03
C GLU A 118 -17.10 -16.48 4.57
N TYR A 119 -16.43 -17.18 3.65
CA TYR A 119 -16.68 -17.07 2.22
C TYR A 119 -16.45 -18.40 1.51
N LYS A 120 -17.42 -18.84 0.69
CA LYS A 120 -17.38 -20.12 -0.08
C LYS A 120 -16.98 -21.32 0.78
N GLY A 121 -17.42 -21.38 2.04
CA GLY A 121 -17.12 -22.47 2.98
C GLY A 121 -15.74 -22.41 3.63
N ASN A 122 -14.94 -21.40 3.33
CA ASN A 122 -13.66 -21.12 3.98
C ASN A 122 -13.83 -20.07 5.07
N THR A 123 -12.94 -20.13 6.07
CA THR A 123 -12.90 -19.20 7.18
C THR A 123 -11.54 -18.51 7.20
N PHE A 124 -11.56 -17.18 7.30
CA PHE A 124 -10.38 -16.32 7.38
C PHE A 124 -10.45 -15.51 8.67
N THR A 125 -9.34 -15.43 9.40
CA THR A 125 -9.28 -14.72 10.68
C THR A 125 -8.03 -13.87 10.79
N SER A 126 -8.13 -12.79 11.53
CA SER A 126 -6.97 -11.97 11.89
C SER A 126 -7.18 -11.35 13.26
N GLU A 127 -6.09 -11.06 13.94
CA GLU A 127 -6.07 -10.33 15.20
C GLU A 127 -5.16 -9.12 15.06
N SER A 128 -5.62 -7.96 15.51
CA SER A 128 -4.85 -6.72 15.47
C SER A 128 -5.26 -5.80 16.63
N LYS A 129 -4.32 -4.96 17.08
CA LYS A 129 -4.52 -4.06 18.24
C LYS A 129 -4.40 -2.60 17.80
N ILE A 130 -5.31 -1.75 18.29
CA ILE A 130 -5.21 -0.30 18.10
C ILE A 130 -4.19 0.26 19.07
N TYR A 131 -3.09 0.79 18.53
CA TYR A 131 -2.14 1.61 19.29
C TYR A 131 -2.54 3.08 19.21
N ARG A 132 -2.08 3.88 20.17
CA ARG A 132 -2.27 5.33 20.11
C ARG A 132 -1.55 5.92 18.90
N VAL A 133 -2.11 6.95 18.29
CA VAL A 133 -1.42 7.77 17.30
C VAL A 133 -0.68 8.91 18.00
N THR A 134 0.50 9.25 17.50
CA THR A 134 1.26 10.43 17.94
C THR A 134 0.59 11.71 17.42
N GLY A 135 0.60 12.78 18.22
CA GLY A 135 0.00 14.04 17.83
C GLY A 135 0.73 14.73 16.68
N ILE A 136 0.01 15.51 15.89
CA ILE A 136 0.56 16.44 14.91
C ILE A 136 0.76 17.78 15.64
N ASP A 137 2.02 18.25 15.80
CA ASP A 137 2.29 19.54 16.43
C ASP A 137 1.93 20.69 15.48
N SER A 138 2.32 20.59 14.23
CA SER A 138 1.92 21.53 13.18
C SER A 138 2.16 21.02 11.77
N LEU A 139 1.40 21.59 10.82
CA LEU A 139 1.63 21.47 9.39
C LEU A 139 2.05 22.82 8.83
N GLN A 140 2.93 22.81 7.83
CA GLN A 140 3.32 24.02 7.11
C GLN A 140 3.31 23.76 5.61
N ILE A 141 2.86 24.75 4.84
CA ILE A 141 3.02 24.75 3.38
C ILE A 141 4.15 25.70 3.03
N ARG A 142 5.10 25.23 2.23
CA ARG A 142 6.22 26.04 1.75
C ARG A 142 6.33 25.90 0.23
N PHE A 143 6.56 27.03 -0.43
CA PHE A 143 6.92 27.05 -1.84
C PHE A 143 8.39 26.65 -1.98
N VAL A 144 8.64 25.70 -2.87
CA VAL A 144 9.98 25.22 -3.23
C VAL A 144 10.20 25.52 -4.70
N PRO A 145 11.25 26.30 -5.07
CA PRO A 145 11.57 26.56 -6.46
C PRO A 145 12.13 25.30 -7.13
N GLU A 146 11.99 25.24 -8.46
CA GLU A 146 12.54 24.16 -9.28
C GLU A 146 14.04 23.94 -9.00
N SER A 147 14.43 22.70 -8.87
CA SER A 147 15.82 22.30 -8.70
C SER A 147 16.13 21.05 -9.53
N ARG A 148 17.38 20.62 -9.56
CA ARG A 148 17.78 19.38 -10.24
C ARG A 148 17.11 18.13 -9.66
N PHE A 149 16.64 18.16 -8.41
CA PHE A 149 16.16 17.00 -7.67
C PHE A 149 14.69 17.09 -7.28
N GLN A 150 14.03 18.23 -7.53
CA GLN A 150 12.68 18.49 -7.08
C GLN A 150 12.01 19.51 -7.99
N ASP A 151 10.77 19.24 -8.36
CA ASP A 151 9.93 20.13 -9.14
C ASP A 151 9.46 21.33 -8.32
N GLU A 152 9.18 22.44 -9.00
CA GLU A 152 8.63 23.64 -8.40
C GLU A 152 7.20 23.41 -7.88
N GLY A 153 6.88 23.93 -6.70
CA GLY A 153 5.53 23.90 -6.17
C GLY A 153 5.45 24.08 -4.67
N TYR A 154 4.23 23.97 -4.16
CA TYR A 154 3.99 23.99 -2.73
C TYR A 154 4.06 22.56 -2.17
N TYR A 155 4.79 22.40 -1.05
CA TYR A 155 4.97 21.14 -0.37
C TYR A 155 4.50 21.21 1.06
N LEU A 156 3.96 20.07 1.56
CA LEU A 156 3.56 19.93 2.95
C LEU A 156 4.76 19.51 3.81
N TYR A 157 4.95 20.19 4.92
CA TYR A 157 5.93 19.89 5.96
C TYR A 157 5.23 19.55 7.26
N PHE A 158 5.59 18.43 7.84
CA PHE A 158 5.02 17.86 9.04
C PHE A 158 5.97 18.00 10.22
N TYR A 159 5.42 18.40 11.36
CA TYR A 159 6.13 18.56 12.62
C TYR A 159 5.40 17.80 13.72
N ALA A 160 6.13 17.00 14.49
CA ALA A 160 5.60 16.22 15.59
C ALA A 160 6.67 15.94 16.65
N LYS A 161 6.22 15.56 17.83
CA LYS A 161 7.08 14.95 18.85
C LYS A 161 6.94 13.45 18.81
N GLU A 162 8.08 12.77 18.73
CA GLU A 162 8.15 11.31 18.70
C GLU A 162 8.42 10.75 20.10
N PRO A 163 7.52 9.94 20.68
CA PRO A 163 7.77 9.25 21.93
C PRO A 163 8.97 8.31 21.82
N GLN A 164 9.86 8.36 22.80
CA GLN A 164 11.11 7.60 22.78
C GLN A 164 11.01 6.29 23.60
N ASP A 165 9.85 6.01 24.20
CA ASP A 165 9.60 4.86 25.08
C ASP A 165 8.84 3.73 24.39
N THR A 166 8.37 3.94 23.16
CA THR A 166 7.67 2.96 22.33
C THR A 166 8.32 2.85 20.97
N GLN A 167 8.10 1.75 20.28
CA GLN A 167 8.39 1.62 18.87
C GLN A 167 7.06 1.77 18.12
N ASP A 168 6.96 2.83 17.35
CA ASP A 168 5.73 3.23 16.68
C ASP A 168 5.87 3.07 15.16
N TYR A 169 4.75 2.80 14.50
CA TYR A 169 4.65 2.65 13.06
C TYR A 169 3.50 3.53 12.58
N TYR A 170 3.71 4.21 11.47
CA TYR A 170 2.82 5.21 10.93
C TYR A 170 2.44 4.92 9.49
N PHE A 171 1.22 5.32 9.17
CA PHE A 171 0.72 5.37 7.81
C PHE A 171 0.02 6.72 7.60
N TRP A 172 0.19 7.36 6.44
CA TRP A 172 -0.44 8.63 6.14
C TRP A 172 -1.27 8.55 4.87
N ARG A 173 -2.46 9.16 4.92
CA ARG A 173 -3.26 9.48 3.75
C ARG A 173 -3.26 10.97 3.54
N ASN A 174 -2.96 11.37 2.33
CA ASN A 174 -2.91 12.76 1.92
C ASN A 174 -4.04 13.05 0.94
N TYR A 175 -4.82 14.09 1.19
CA TYR A 175 -5.92 14.49 0.33
C TYR A 175 -5.68 15.89 -0.20
N ARG A 176 -5.92 16.09 -1.49
CA ARG A 176 -5.95 17.37 -2.17
C ARG A 176 -7.38 17.67 -2.59
N ASN A 177 -7.99 18.75 -2.08
CA ASN A 177 -9.37 19.14 -2.39
C ASN A 177 -10.37 17.98 -2.18
N ASP A 178 -10.27 17.29 -1.03
CA ASP A 178 -11.04 16.11 -0.63
C ASP A 178 -10.84 14.84 -1.48
N THR A 179 -9.94 14.86 -2.46
CA THR A 179 -9.56 13.67 -3.23
C THR A 179 -8.29 13.07 -2.66
N LEU A 180 -8.29 11.76 -2.41
CA LEU A 180 -7.10 11.04 -1.98
C LEU A 180 -6.00 11.17 -3.05
N ASN A 181 -4.85 11.66 -2.64
CA ASN A 181 -3.67 11.82 -3.49
C ASN A 181 -2.94 10.49 -3.59
N TYR A 182 -3.43 9.60 -4.44
CA TYR A 182 -2.94 8.26 -4.63
C TYR A 182 -3.16 7.84 -6.09
N GLU A 183 -2.09 7.74 -6.84
CA GLU A 183 -2.10 7.29 -8.23
C GLU A 183 -1.53 5.88 -8.36
N ASP A 184 -0.48 5.58 -7.61
CA ASP A 184 0.16 4.26 -7.61
C ASP A 184 0.76 3.92 -6.22
N ALA A 185 1.37 2.73 -6.11
CA ALA A 185 1.96 2.28 -4.85
C ALA A 185 3.14 3.15 -4.35
N GLY A 186 3.69 4.02 -5.18
CA GLY A 186 4.70 5.02 -4.79
C GLY A 186 4.15 6.12 -3.90
N ASP A 187 2.84 6.31 -3.93
CA ASP A 187 2.15 7.31 -3.12
C ASP A 187 1.78 6.79 -1.72
N LEU A 188 2.05 5.50 -1.44
CA LEU A 188 1.91 4.94 -0.10
C LEU A 188 2.97 5.52 0.83
N ILE A 189 2.54 6.27 1.83
CA ILE A 189 3.44 6.86 2.82
C ILE A 189 3.28 6.14 4.14
N PHE A 190 4.32 5.45 4.55
CA PHE A 190 4.39 4.76 5.83
C PHE A 190 5.81 4.80 6.36
N ALA A 191 6.00 4.75 7.66
CA ALA A 191 7.30 4.76 8.30
C ALA A 191 7.28 4.03 9.64
N SER A 192 8.47 3.67 10.12
CA SER A 192 8.71 3.36 11.52
C SER A 192 9.49 4.51 12.16
N ASP A 193 9.36 4.64 13.46
CA ASP A 193 10.13 5.60 14.27
C ASP A 193 11.61 5.22 14.44
N GLN A 194 12.02 4.07 13.92
CA GLN A 194 13.38 3.57 14.09
C GLN A 194 14.43 4.56 13.57
N GLY A 195 15.20 5.13 14.48
CA GLY A 195 16.22 6.12 14.17
C GLY A 195 15.70 7.55 14.07
N ILE A 196 14.42 7.78 14.37
CA ILE A 196 13.84 9.11 14.51
C ILE A 196 14.14 9.62 15.93
N GLY A 197 14.61 10.86 16.03
CA GLY A 197 14.82 11.53 17.32
C GLY A 197 13.50 12.01 17.92
N GLU A 198 13.57 12.59 19.13
CA GLU A 198 12.40 13.12 19.86
C GLU A 198 11.55 14.12 19.05
N ASN A 199 12.14 14.80 18.09
CA ASN A 199 11.43 15.79 17.27
C ASN A 199 11.51 15.43 15.79
N ILE A 200 10.34 15.38 15.15
CA ILE A 200 10.21 15.37 13.69
C ILE A 200 10.12 16.84 13.26
N ASP A 201 11.21 17.36 12.70
CA ASP A 201 11.35 18.78 12.38
C ASP A 201 11.28 19.02 10.86
N GLY A 202 10.06 19.08 10.33
CA GLY A 202 9.78 19.40 8.94
C GLY A 202 9.98 18.23 7.98
N LEU A 203 9.40 17.08 8.29
CA LEU A 203 9.29 15.98 7.32
C LEU A 203 8.48 16.44 6.11
N GLN A 204 9.13 16.51 4.95
CA GLN A 204 8.48 16.90 3.70
C GLN A 204 7.74 15.72 3.08
N PHE A 205 6.46 15.92 2.72
CA PHE A 205 5.69 14.97 1.93
C PHE A 205 5.98 15.15 0.43
N PRO A 206 5.95 14.07 -0.38
CA PRO A 206 6.39 14.10 -1.78
C PRO A 206 5.39 14.73 -2.75
N PHE A 207 4.23 15.16 -2.28
CA PHE A 207 3.15 15.69 -3.11
C PHE A 207 3.29 17.19 -3.37
N ILE A 208 2.95 17.60 -4.58
CA ILE A 208 2.95 19.00 -5.02
C ILE A 208 1.52 19.53 -5.01
N TYR A 209 1.35 20.72 -4.49
CA TYR A 209 0.07 21.43 -4.42
C TYR A 209 0.14 22.75 -5.18
N GLU A 210 -1.03 23.27 -5.54
CA GLU A 210 -1.21 24.55 -6.21
C GLU A 210 -1.78 25.61 -5.26
N ALA A 211 -1.58 26.87 -5.60
CA ALA A 211 -2.14 28.01 -4.84
C ALA A 211 -3.66 27.89 -4.69
N GLY A 212 -4.13 27.94 -3.45
CA GLY A 212 -5.55 27.82 -3.12
C GLY A 212 -6.06 26.41 -2.84
N ASP A 213 -5.23 25.37 -3.01
CA ASP A 213 -5.61 24.01 -2.63
C ASP A 213 -5.89 23.89 -1.13
N THR A 214 -6.76 22.97 -0.80
CA THR A 214 -6.98 22.45 0.56
C THR A 214 -6.26 21.12 0.70
N VAL A 215 -5.41 21.01 1.70
CA VAL A 215 -4.64 19.79 2.00
C VAL A 215 -5.13 19.22 3.32
N ARG A 216 -5.58 17.97 3.33
CA ARG A 216 -5.90 17.22 4.53
C ARG A 216 -4.92 16.07 4.69
N LEU A 217 -4.23 16.04 5.82
CA LEU A 217 -3.36 14.94 6.21
C LEU A 217 -4.04 14.12 7.28
N GLU A 218 -4.17 12.83 7.05
CA GLU A 218 -4.57 11.83 8.05
C GLU A 218 -3.35 11.02 8.45
N GLN A 219 -3.10 10.92 9.73
CA GLN A 219 -2.04 10.10 10.31
C GLN A 219 -2.66 8.96 11.10
N TYR A 220 -2.23 7.76 10.81
CA TYR A 220 -2.66 6.51 11.43
C TYR A 220 -1.51 5.87 12.18
N SER A 221 -1.76 5.42 13.42
CA SER A 221 -0.90 4.41 14.04
C SER A 221 -1.18 3.05 13.41
N ILE A 222 -0.15 2.31 13.03
CA ILE A 222 -0.33 0.96 12.49
C ILE A 222 0.48 -0.05 13.29
N THR A 223 0.14 -1.33 13.16
CA THR A 223 0.95 -2.39 13.76
C THR A 223 2.20 -2.67 12.93
N LYS A 224 3.17 -3.35 13.54
CA LYS A 224 4.36 -3.82 12.81
C LYS A 224 3.98 -4.73 11.64
N GLU A 225 3.00 -5.61 11.82
CA GLU A 225 2.52 -6.51 10.77
C GLU A 225 1.94 -5.74 9.57
N THR A 226 1.20 -4.66 9.83
CA THR A 226 0.69 -3.77 8.77
C THR A 226 1.82 -3.02 8.08
N TYR A 227 2.80 -2.52 8.84
CA TYR A 227 4.00 -1.89 8.27
C TYR A 227 4.78 -2.86 7.39
N ASP A 228 5.01 -4.09 7.88
CA ASP A 228 5.71 -5.14 7.13
C ASP A 228 4.96 -5.50 5.82
N TYR A 229 3.62 -5.53 5.85
CA TYR A 229 2.79 -5.75 4.67
C TYR A 229 3.01 -4.65 3.61
N TYR A 230 2.94 -3.37 3.99
CA TYR A 230 3.15 -2.27 3.04
C TYR A 230 4.58 -2.23 2.50
N ASN A 231 5.57 -2.55 3.33
CA ASN A 231 6.96 -2.63 2.89
C ASN A 231 7.19 -3.76 1.87
N ASP A 232 6.57 -4.93 2.09
CA ASP A 232 6.62 -6.02 1.12
C ASP A 232 5.85 -5.65 -0.17
N LEU A 233 4.67 -5.03 -0.05
CA LEU A 233 3.85 -4.61 -1.19
C LEU A 233 4.61 -3.64 -2.10
N THR A 234 5.20 -2.60 -1.54
CA THR A 234 6.00 -1.64 -2.30
C THR A 234 7.23 -2.30 -2.92
N THR A 235 7.88 -3.22 -2.23
CA THR A 235 9.01 -4.01 -2.77
C THR A 235 8.59 -4.82 -4.00
N VAL A 236 7.39 -5.42 -4.00
CA VAL A 236 6.89 -6.20 -5.15
C VAL A 236 6.53 -5.28 -6.30
N VAL A 237 5.83 -4.17 -6.03
CA VAL A 237 5.40 -3.24 -7.09
C VAL A 237 6.58 -2.56 -7.77
N PHE A 238 7.61 -2.17 -7.02
CA PHE A 238 8.83 -1.57 -7.58
C PHE A 238 9.87 -2.57 -8.09
N ASN A 239 9.56 -3.87 -8.08
CA ASN A 239 10.45 -4.89 -8.65
C ASN A 239 10.44 -4.81 -10.17
N ASP A 240 11.49 -4.27 -10.74
CA ASP A 240 11.67 -4.10 -12.20
C ASP A 240 12.09 -5.39 -12.92
N GLY A 241 12.26 -6.51 -12.22
CA GLY A 241 12.73 -7.78 -12.77
C GLY A 241 14.18 -7.74 -13.26
N GLY A 242 14.99 -6.77 -12.84
CA GLY A 242 16.39 -6.64 -13.19
C GLY A 242 17.24 -7.83 -12.73
N LEU A 243 18.45 -7.97 -13.29
CA LEU A 243 19.37 -9.08 -13.01
C LEU A 243 19.70 -9.26 -11.51
N PHE A 244 19.51 -8.24 -10.71
CA PHE A 244 19.79 -8.23 -9.27
C PHE A 244 18.51 -8.12 -8.42
N SER A 245 17.34 -8.03 -9.05
CA SER A 245 16.05 -7.99 -8.33
C SER A 245 15.73 -9.37 -7.79
N PRO A 246 15.33 -9.50 -6.52
CA PRO A 246 14.87 -10.77 -5.99
C PRO A 246 13.61 -11.24 -6.73
N PRO A 247 13.32 -12.54 -6.78
CA PRO A 247 12.05 -13.02 -7.31
C PRO A 247 10.89 -12.37 -6.55
N PRO A 248 9.81 -11.92 -7.23
CA PRO A 248 8.65 -11.37 -6.56
C PRO A 248 8.01 -12.42 -5.65
N VAL A 249 7.72 -12.03 -4.43
CA VAL A 249 7.04 -12.87 -3.43
C VAL A 249 5.80 -12.10 -2.94
N ASN A 250 4.68 -12.78 -2.74
CA ASN A 250 3.50 -12.14 -2.20
C ASN A 250 3.82 -11.43 -0.87
N PRO A 251 3.28 -10.23 -0.64
CA PRO A 251 3.41 -9.55 0.64
C PRO A 251 2.96 -10.45 1.79
N ARG A 252 3.65 -10.36 2.92
CA ARG A 252 3.22 -11.03 4.14
C ARG A 252 1.81 -10.55 4.51
N THR A 253 0.97 -11.46 4.96
CA THR A 253 -0.38 -11.11 5.44
C THR A 253 -0.49 -11.41 6.93
N ASN A 254 -1.26 -10.63 7.67
CA ASN A 254 -1.65 -10.95 9.04
C ASN A 254 -2.99 -11.72 9.12
N ILE A 255 -3.53 -12.16 7.97
CA ILE A 255 -4.78 -12.89 7.87
C ILE A 255 -4.47 -14.39 7.77
N LYS A 256 -5.08 -15.18 8.64
CA LYS A 256 -4.98 -16.64 8.66
C LYS A 256 -6.08 -17.25 7.80
N GLY A 257 -5.73 -18.19 6.95
CA GLY A 257 -6.62 -18.89 6.01
C GLY A 257 -5.81 -19.44 4.85
N GLU A 258 -6.42 -20.30 4.05
CA GLU A 258 -5.80 -20.80 2.83
C GLU A 258 -6.05 -19.84 1.67
N ASN A 259 -5.03 -19.55 0.88
CA ASN A 259 -5.13 -18.77 -0.34
C ASN A 259 -5.74 -17.37 -0.11
N VAL A 260 -5.16 -16.61 0.82
CA VAL A 260 -5.57 -15.25 1.18
C VAL A 260 -4.41 -14.28 1.07
N LEU A 261 -4.69 -13.08 0.58
CA LEU A 261 -3.78 -11.93 0.48
C LEU A 261 -4.41 -10.72 1.17
N GLY A 262 -3.60 -9.72 1.46
CA GLY A 262 -4.07 -8.46 2.02
C GLY A 262 -3.77 -8.30 3.51
N VAL A 263 -4.44 -7.38 4.16
CA VAL A 263 -4.13 -6.95 5.52
C VAL A 263 -5.38 -6.55 6.31
N PHE A 264 -5.37 -6.84 7.60
CA PHE A 264 -6.29 -6.28 8.59
C PHE A 264 -5.54 -5.23 9.40
N MET A 265 -5.83 -3.98 9.14
CA MET A 265 -5.27 -2.82 9.82
C MET A 265 -6.21 -2.37 10.96
N THR A 266 -5.64 -2.09 12.12
CA THR A 266 -6.36 -1.43 13.22
C THR A 266 -5.58 -0.19 13.62
N SER A 267 -6.25 0.95 13.74
CA SER A 267 -5.59 2.24 13.89
C SER A 267 -6.32 3.21 14.78
N SER A 268 -5.55 3.99 15.54
CA SER A 268 -5.99 5.32 15.97
C SER A 268 -5.59 6.32 14.89
N MET A 269 -6.44 7.31 14.62
CA MET A 269 -6.24 8.29 13.55
C MET A 269 -6.46 9.70 14.03
N ILE A 270 -5.60 10.62 13.60
CA ILE A 270 -5.81 12.06 13.71
C ILE A 270 -5.73 12.69 12.32
N SER A 271 -6.40 13.82 12.15
CA SER A 271 -6.45 14.53 10.89
C SER A 271 -6.31 16.02 11.10
N GLU A 272 -5.53 16.65 10.23
CA GLU A 272 -5.34 18.11 10.19
C GLU A 272 -5.52 18.64 8.77
N ILE A 273 -6.08 19.85 8.67
CA ILE A 273 -6.31 20.54 7.40
C ILE A 273 -5.47 21.81 7.35
N ILE A 274 -4.81 22.04 6.22
CA ILE A 274 -4.08 23.25 5.94
C ILE A 274 -4.44 23.77 4.54
N TYR A 275 -4.36 25.08 4.35
CA TYR A 275 -4.67 25.72 3.08
C TYR A 275 -3.39 26.25 2.43
N VAL A 276 -3.23 25.97 1.14
CA VAL A 276 -2.15 26.56 0.35
C VAL A 276 -2.45 28.04 0.14
N PRO A 277 -1.49 28.95 0.40
CA PRO A 277 -1.71 30.40 0.20
C PRO A 277 -2.22 30.69 -1.21
N LYS A 278 -3.20 31.57 -1.33
CA LYS A 278 -3.55 32.20 -2.60
C LYS A 278 -2.52 33.27 -2.84
N GLU A 279 -1.96 33.33 -4.05
CA GLU A 279 -1.02 34.39 -4.46
C GLU A 279 -1.53 35.78 -4.09
#